data_918e26964ee3c6f9daebdb8683eed2a7
#
_entry.id   918e26964ee3c6f9daebdb8683eed2a7
#
_cell.length_a   1.000
_cell.length_b   1.000
_cell.length_c   1.000
_cell.angle_alpha   90.00
_cell.angle_beta   90.00
_cell.angle_gamma   90.00
#
_symmetry.space_group_name_H-M   'P 1'
#
loop_
_entity.id
_entity.type
_entity.pdbx_description
1 polymer ?
#
loop_
_entity_poly.entity_id
_entity_poly.type
_entity_poly.pdbx_seq_one_letter_code
_entity_poly.pdbx_strand_id
1 'polypeptide(L)'
;MNAHSSPTGLARTMWDPGSGGSNPMARRSAEPDSTTKSGTIGLRRSDRFLAGLQDAGRVVFVSHVQPDPDSLGSMLGLAHLVEQRLGKPTLITRDGLISRSENRAMVDVLHLDLEKIEDVEWGEGDAVVMVDSQPNTGRHTFPDSVELYAVIDHHDTPGDLEGVPFTDIRASHGATCTVVTKYLREQDVTIPEKVATALLYGIETEMTGYPREASQADDDALLYLYPLADKDTIAQIRNARLPHSHFECLLQALQGSFIYDRLIISWVDDLPQPEQAAEVVDFMIRFEKVDWAVCGGVYKDQLILSVRAAKEEARAGEILRQVVGRLGKAGGHDRRAGGSIRLASTAPSAIEEIQTTLRKRLLKAMKIEDTRGQRLVPLREMLQNLQS
;
A
#
# COMPACT_ATOMS: atom_id res chain seq x y z
N MET A 1 54.23 -30.63 39.67
CA MET A 1 54.82 -29.30 39.85
C MET A 1 53.98 -28.36 39.03
N ASN A 2 53.03 -27.71 39.65
CA ASN A 2 52.96 -26.28 39.93
C ASN A 2 52.88 -25.44 38.63
N ALA A 3 51.96 -24.49 38.34
CA ALA A 3 50.88 -23.83 39.10
C ALA A 3 50.05 -23.02 38.13
N HIS A 4 48.80 -22.91 38.42
CA HIS A 4 47.90 -21.73 38.47
C HIS A 4 48.27 -20.44 37.68
N SER A 5 47.37 -19.96 36.85
CA SER A 5 46.67 -18.67 37.14
C SER A 5 45.66 -18.30 36.07
N SER A 6 44.39 -18.34 36.40
CA SER A 6 43.40 -17.34 35.95
C SER A 6 43.68 -16.04 36.72
N PRO A 7 43.32 -14.86 36.25
CA PRO A 7 41.94 -14.40 36.42
C PRO A 7 41.41 -13.28 35.50
N THR A 8 40.09 -13.14 35.52
CA THR A 8 39.34 -11.87 35.67
C THR A 8 39.41 -10.88 34.51
N GLY A 9 38.34 -10.31 33.99
CA GLY A 9 37.17 -9.77 34.61
C GLY A 9 36.19 -9.29 33.54
N LEU A 10 34.97 -9.76 33.67
CA LEU A 10 33.81 -9.20 33.00
C LEU A 10 33.44 -7.90 33.73
N ALA A 11 33.68 -6.76 33.10
CA ALA A 11 33.14 -5.48 33.54
C ALA A 11 31.65 -5.41 33.13
N ARG A 12 30.76 -5.54 34.11
CA ARG A 12 29.36 -5.11 34.03
C ARG A 12 29.34 -3.61 33.94
N THR A 13 29.01 -3.05 32.81
CA THR A 13 28.57 -1.66 32.73
C THR A 13 27.11 -1.58 33.16
N MET A 14 26.91 -1.04 34.35
CA MET A 14 25.60 -0.60 34.85
C MET A 14 25.02 0.47 33.89
N TRP A 15 23.80 0.24 33.51
CA TRP A 15 22.98 1.24 32.81
C TRP A 15 22.52 2.29 33.84
N ASP A 16 22.91 3.55 33.64
CA ASP A 16 22.50 4.71 34.46
C ASP A 16 21.28 5.36 33.79
N PRO A 17 20.10 5.43 34.43
CA PRO A 17 18.94 6.10 33.91
C PRO A 17 18.87 7.55 34.42
N GLY A 18 19.65 8.45 33.86
CA GLY A 18 19.63 9.83 34.32
C GLY A 18 20.31 10.83 33.43
N SER A 19 19.67 11.22 32.33
CA SER A 19 19.73 12.59 31.81
C SER A 19 18.64 12.77 30.74
N GLY A 20 17.62 13.54 31.08
CA GLY A 20 16.53 13.92 30.19
C GLY A 20 17.02 14.80 29.04
N GLY A 21 16.98 14.27 27.83
CA GLY A 21 17.04 15.03 26.59
C GLY A 21 15.64 15.04 25.98
N SER A 22 14.96 16.17 26.08
CA SER A 22 13.69 16.42 25.45
C SER A 22 13.84 16.36 23.93
N ASN A 23 13.32 15.32 23.34
CA ASN A 23 13.15 15.21 21.90
C ASN A 23 11.88 15.99 21.52
N PRO A 24 11.96 17.07 20.73
CA PRO A 24 10.76 17.77 20.26
C PRO A 24 10.17 16.98 19.09
N MET A 25 9.36 15.93 19.40
CA MET A 25 8.38 15.47 18.44
C MET A 25 7.45 16.64 18.14
N ALA A 26 7.48 17.13 16.92
CA ALA A 26 6.50 18.06 16.40
C ALA A 26 5.13 17.38 16.49
N ARG A 27 4.40 17.67 17.56
CA ARG A 27 2.98 17.36 17.68
C ARG A 27 2.28 18.14 16.58
N ARG A 28 1.92 17.48 15.48
CA ARG A 28 0.84 17.98 14.63
C ARG A 28 -0.36 18.14 15.56
N SER A 29 -0.79 19.38 15.74
CA SER A 29 -1.96 19.75 16.53
C SER A 29 -3.16 18.99 15.95
N ALA A 30 -3.65 18.01 16.69
CA ALA A 30 -4.96 17.43 16.46
C ALA A 30 -5.97 18.57 16.57
N GLU A 31 -6.72 18.83 15.49
CA GLU A 31 -7.93 19.63 15.60
C GLU A 31 -8.82 18.95 16.64
N PRO A 32 -9.34 19.67 17.62
CA PRO A 32 -10.19 19.08 18.62
C PRO A 32 -11.47 18.59 17.93
N ASP A 33 -11.74 17.29 18.10
CA ASP A 33 -13.04 16.70 17.82
C ASP A 33 -14.08 17.55 18.58
N SER A 34 -14.86 18.34 17.84
CA SER A 34 -15.84 19.26 18.41
C SER A 34 -17.06 18.51 18.92
N THR A 35 -16.89 17.78 20.01
CA THR A 35 -18.00 17.16 20.74
C THR A 35 -17.90 17.47 22.22
N THR A 36 -18.32 18.70 22.57
CA THR A 36 -19.00 18.99 23.85
C THR A 36 -19.53 20.41 23.83
N LYS A 37 -20.73 20.59 23.27
CA LYS A 37 -21.69 21.60 23.77
C LYS A 37 -23.08 21.11 23.46
N SER A 38 -23.81 20.81 24.51
CA SER A 38 -25.27 20.82 24.70
C SER A 38 -26.16 20.93 23.44
N GLY A 39 -26.93 19.84 23.15
CA GLY A 39 -28.31 20.02 22.69
C GLY A 39 -28.56 19.97 21.18
N THR A 40 -27.81 19.20 20.42
CA THR A 40 -28.28 18.50 19.22
C THR A 40 -27.29 17.35 19.01
N ILE A 41 -27.71 16.12 19.20
CA ILE A 41 -26.91 14.95 18.84
C ILE A 41 -26.78 15.03 17.32
N GLY A 42 -25.69 15.58 16.83
CA GLY A 42 -25.36 15.56 15.41
C GLY A 42 -25.33 14.12 14.93
N LEU A 43 -26.09 13.78 13.90
CA LEU A 43 -26.09 12.46 13.31
C LEU A 43 -24.64 12.03 13.02
N ARG A 44 -24.27 10.83 13.50
CA ARG A 44 -22.95 10.22 13.25
C ARG A 44 -22.73 10.08 11.73
N ARG A 45 -21.50 10.01 11.28
CA ARG A 45 -21.20 9.80 9.86
C ARG A 45 -21.83 8.51 9.33
N SER A 46 -21.74 7.44 10.11
CA SER A 46 -22.35 6.15 9.79
C SER A 46 -23.89 6.22 9.69
N ASP A 47 -24.56 7.05 10.50
CA ASP A 47 -26.02 7.26 10.38
C ASP A 47 -26.37 7.93 9.05
N ARG A 48 -25.61 8.95 8.65
CA ARG A 48 -25.80 9.65 7.37
C ARG A 48 -25.52 8.76 6.16
N PHE A 49 -24.47 7.94 6.23
CA PHE A 49 -24.14 6.95 5.22
C PHE A 49 -25.29 5.98 4.99
N LEU A 50 -25.81 5.38 6.07
CA LEU A 50 -26.92 4.43 5.98
C LEU A 50 -28.25 5.08 5.56
N ALA A 51 -28.50 6.33 5.99
CA ALA A 51 -29.74 7.03 5.67
C ALA A 51 -29.91 7.24 4.15
N GLY A 52 -28.85 7.55 3.42
CA GLY A 52 -28.93 7.73 1.98
C GLY A 52 -29.00 6.43 1.18
N LEU A 53 -28.79 5.27 1.82
CA LEU A 53 -28.92 3.95 1.19
C LEU A 53 -30.32 3.33 1.35
N GLN A 54 -31.25 4.00 2.05
CA GLN A 54 -32.57 3.44 2.38
C GLN A 54 -33.36 3.03 1.14
N ASP A 55 -33.31 3.82 0.08
CA ASP A 55 -34.08 3.60 -1.15
C ASP A 55 -33.32 2.77 -2.20
N ALA A 56 -32.05 2.43 -1.97
CA ALA A 56 -31.26 1.62 -2.89
C ALA A 56 -31.83 0.19 -3.02
N GLY A 57 -31.87 -0.35 -4.19
CA GLY A 57 -32.22 -1.75 -4.45
C GLY A 57 -31.07 -2.70 -4.07
N ARG A 58 -29.83 -2.30 -4.39
CA ARG A 58 -28.59 -3.01 -4.11
C ARG A 58 -27.49 -1.99 -3.83
N VAL A 59 -26.46 -2.37 -3.03
CA VAL A 59 -25.29 -1.55 -2.81
C VAL A 59 -24.06 -2.22 -3.42
N VAL A 60 -23.42 -1.52 -4.36
CA VAL A 60 -22.23 -2.02 -5.07
C VAL A 60 -20.99 -1.30 -4.55
N PHE A 61 -20.03 -2.08 -4.05
CA PHE A 61 -18.76 -1.56 -3.56
C PHE A 61 -17.68 -1.67 -4.63
N VAL A 62 -17.04 -0.56 -4.95
CA VAL A 62 -15.95 -0.44 -5.92
C VAL A 62 -14.70 0.15 -5.24
N SER A 63 -13.51 -0.17 -5.75
CA SER A 63 -12.26 0.40 -5.26
C SER A 63 -11.32 0.73 -6.41
N HIS A 64 -10.05 0.96 -6.10
CA HIS A 64 -9.02 1.16 -7.13
C HIS A 64 -8.69 -0.14 -7.88
N VAL A 65 -8.05 0.00 -9.05
CA VAL A 65 -7.47 -1.12 -9.82
C VAL A 65 -6.48 -1.88 -8.93
N GLN A 66 -6.59 -3.23 -8.94
CA GLN A 66 -5.75 -4.11 -8.12
C GLN A 66 -5.96 -3.90 -6.62
N PRO A 67 -7.18 -4.18 -6.12
CA PRO A 67 -7.51 -3.94 -4.72
C PRO A 67 -6.54 -4.66 -3.78
N ASP A 68 -6.11 -3.94 -2.77
CA ASP A 68 -5.23 -4.41 -1.71
C ASP A 68 -6.02 -4.81 -0.45
N PRO A 69 -5.37 -5.24 0.63
CA PRO A 69 -6.06 -5.68 1.82
C PRO A 69 -6.91 -4.59 2.49
N ASP A 70 -6.52 -3.31 2.40
CA ASP A 70 -7.33 -2.21 2.96
C ASP A 70 -8.62 -2.01 2.16
N SER A 71 -8.52 -1.99 0.82
CA SER A 71 -9.69 -1.96 -0.06
C SER A 71 -10.62 -3.15 0.17
N LEU A 72 -10.08 -4.38 0.19
CA LEU A 72 -10.85 -5.61 0.34
C LEU A 72 -11.53 -5.69 1.71
N GLY A 73 -10.79 -5.39 2.78
CA GLY A 73 -11.31 -5.37 4.14
C GLY A 73 -12.39 -4.32 4.34
N SER A 74 -12.18 -3.14 3.78
CA SER A 74 -13.13 -2.02 3.85
C SER A 74 -14.44 -2.31 3.12
N MET A 75 -14.36 -2.86 1.89
CA MET A 75 -15.56 -3.26 1.15
C MET A 75 -16.35 -4.35 1.90
N LEU A 76 -15.66 -5.38 2.41
CA LEU A 76 -16.29 -6.45 3.18
C LEU A 76 -16.96 -5.93 4.45
N GLY A 77 -16.30 -5.03 5.19
CA GLY A 77 -16.83 -4.45 6.41
C GLY A 77 -18.06 -3.58 6.16
N LEU A 78 -18.05 -2.76 5.09
CA LEU A 78 -19.20 -1.94 4.72
C LEU A 78 -20.36 -2.78 4.16
N ALA A 79 -20.08 -3.83 3.39
CA ALA A 79 -21.10 -4.77 2.93
C ALA A 79 -21.80 -5.41 4.14
N HIS A 80 -21.04 -5.92 5.10
CA HIS A 80 -21.60 -6.45 6.34
C HIS A 80 -22.44 -5.40 7.10
N LEU A 81 -21.97 -4.16 7.22
CA LEU A 81 -22.72 -3.08 7.85
C LEU A 81 -24.09 -2.85 7.18
N VAL A 82 -24.11 -2.74 5.85
CA VAL A 82 -25.32 -2.51 5.05
C VAL A 82 -26.30 -3.68 5.18
N GLU A 83 -25.83 -4.90 5.07
CA GLU A 83 -26.65 -6.10 5.24
C GLU A 83 -27.29 -6.18 6.62
N GLN A 84 -26.51 -5.92 7.69
CA GLN A 84 -27.01 -6.00 9.06
C GLN A 84 -27.98 -4.88 9.43
N ARG A 85 -27.76 -3.66 8.92
CA ARG A 85 -28.57 -2.49 9.31
C ARG A 85 -29.76 -2.22 8.39
N LEU A 86 -29.63 -2.57 7.10
CA LEU A 86 -30.63 -2.26 6.09
C LEU A 86 -31.25 -3.51 5.44
N GLY A 87 -30.65 -4.68 5.62
CA GLY A 87 -31.11 -5.92 4.96
C GLY A 87 -31.04 -5.88 3.44
N LYS A 88 -30.16 -5.04 2.87
CA LYS A 88 -30.04 -4.87 1.42
C LYS A 88 -28.99 -5.80 0.85
N PRO A 89 -29.18 -6.33 -0.37
CA PRO A 89 -28.16 -7.08 -1.07
C PRO A 89 -26.94 -6.19 -1.36
N THR A 90 -25.78 -6.75 -1.24
CA THR A 90 -24.49 -6.10 -1.52
C THR A 90 -23.73 -6.83 -2.61
N LEU A 91 -22.89 -6.11 -3.33
CA LEU A 91 -21.97 -6.64 -4.32
C LEU A 91 -20.60 -6.02 -4.08
N ILE A 92 -19.59 -6.87 -3.87
CA ILE A 92 -18.20 -6.43 -3.75
C ILE A 92 -17.51 -6.70 -5.08
N THR A 93 -16.85 -5.70 -5.64
CA THR A 93 -16.19 -5.84 -6.94
C THR A 93 -14.68 -5.89 -6.80
N ARG A 94 -14.01 -6.37 -7.85
CA ARG A 94 -12.58 -6.21 -8.07
C ARG A 94 -12.32 -5.59 -9.44
N ASP A 95 -11.44 -4.61 -9.47
CA ASP A 95 -10.98 -3.98 -10.69
C ASP A 95 -9.56 -4.48 -11.00
N GLY A 96 -9.36 -5.03 -12.20
CA GLY A 96 -8.10 -5.65 -12.61
C GLY A 96 -7.77 -6.98 -11.90
N LEU A 97 -6.49 -7.30 -11.85
CA LEU A 97 -5.99 -8.55 -11.27
C LEU A 97 -5.53 -8.35 -9.83
N ILE A 98 -5.87 -9.28 -8.97
CA ILE A 98 -5.26 -9.36 -7.64
C ILE A 98 -3.97 -10.17 -7.78
N SER A 99 -2.83 -9.48 -7.82
CA SER A 99 -1.57 -10.06 -8.27
C SER A 99 -0.62 -10.43 -7.15
N ARG A 100 -0.57 -9.66 -6.05
CA ARG A 100 0.26 -9.99 -4.89
C ARG A 100 -0.20 -11.30 -4.24
N SER A 101 0.77 -12.12 -3.84
CA SER A 101 0.47 -13.44 -3.25
C SER A 101 -0.35 -13.33 -1.98
N GLU A 102 -0.06 -12.34 -1.13
CA GLU A 102 -0.80 -12.09 0.11
C GLU A 102 -2.24 -11.65 -0.18
N ASN A 103 -2.46 -10.78 -1.18
CA ASN A 103 -3.79 -10.31 -1.54
C ASN A 103 -4.64 -11.47 -2.10
N ARG A 104 -4.05 -12.34 -2.95
CA ARG A 104 -4.72 -13.58 -3.41
C ARG A 104 -5.04 -14.50 -2.25
N ALA A 105 -4.07 -14.73 -1.36
CA ALA A 105 -4.29 -15.56 -0.18
C ALA A 105 -5.40 -15.02 0.70
N MET A 106 -5.52 -13.69 0.87
CA MET A 106 -6.64 -13.08 1.60
C MET A 106 -7.99 -13.42 0.95
N VAL A 107 -8.09 -13.30 -0.37
CA VAL A 107 -9.31 -13.64 -1.11
C VAL A 107 -9.65 -15.12 -0.95
N ASP A 108 -8.66 -16.01 -1.14
CA ASP A 108 -8.85 -17.44 -1.11
C ASP A 108 -9.20 -17.97 0.29
N VAL A 109 -8.41 -17.56 1.31
CA VAL A 109 -8.56 -18.06 2.68
C VAL A 109 -9.81 -17.51 3.36
N LEU A 110 -10.13 -16.24 3.11
CA LEU A 110 -11.35 -15.62 3.62
C LEU A 110 -12.57 -15.91 2.72
N HIS A 111 -12.42 -16.63 1.62
CA HIS A 111 -13.50 -16.91 0.67
C HIS A 111 -14.27 -15.64 0.32
N LEU A 112 -13.56 -14.62 -0.18
CA LEU A 112 -14.19 -13.37 -0.62
C LEU A 112 -14.84 -13.60 -1.99
N ASP A 113 -16.12 -13.31 -2.07
CA ASP A 113 -16.86 -13.33 -3.33
C ASP A 113 -16.73 -11.96 -4.00
N LEU A 114 -16.00 -11.90 -5.11
CA LEU A 114 -15.62 -10.67 -5.79
C LEU A 114 -16.05 -10.73 -7.25
N GLU A 115 -17.02 -9.92 -7.63
CA GLU A 115 -17.41 -9.77 -9.03
C GLU A 115 -16.38 -8.94 -9.78
N LYS A 116 -16.06 -9.31 -11.03
CA LYS A 116 -15.21 -8.47 -11.86
C LYS A 116 -15.98 -7.21 -12.27
N ILE A 117 -15.31 -6.06 -12.19
CA ILE A 117 -15.94 -4.79 -12.51
C ILE A 117 -16.52 -4.75 -13.94
N GLU A 118 -15.83 -5.42 -14.89
CA GLU A 118 -16.27 -5.55 -16.28
C GLU A 118 -17.50 -6.43 -16.47
N ASP A 119 -17.83 -7.30 -15.53
CA ASP A 119 -18.95 -8.24 -15.58
C ASP A 119 -20.17 -7.70 -14.81
N VAL A 120 -20.06 -6.54 -14.13
CA VAL A 120 -21.15 -5.95 -13.35
C VAL A 120 -22.24 -5.41 -14.27
N GLU A 121 -23.46 -5.94 -14.11
CA GLU A 121 -24.66 -5.37 -14.71
C GLU A 121 -25.18 -4.23 -13.82
N TRP A 122 -24.96 -2.98 -14.25
CA TRP A 122 -25.36 -1.79 -13.51
C TRP A 122 -26.86 -1.52 -13.66
N GLY A 123 -27.58 -1.35 -12.53
CA GLY A 123 -29.00 -1.09 -12.46
C GLY A 123 -29.34 0.33 -11.97
N GLU A 124 -30.47 0.89 -12.40
CA GLU A 124 -30.94 2.20 -11.92
C GLU A 124 -31.18 2.26 -10.40
N GLY A 125 -31.37 1.11 -9.76
CA GLY A 125 -31.55 0.99 -8.30
C GLY A 125 -30.26 0.78 -7.50
N ASP A 126 -29.10 0.77 -8.15
CA ASP A 126 -27.82 0.54 -7.49
C ASP A 126 -27.33 1.83 -6.80
N ALA A 127 -26.90 1.71 -5.55
CA ALA A 127 -26.08 2.73 -4.89
C ALA A 127 -24.62 2.30 -4.96
N VAL A 128 -23.78 3.08 -5.63
CA VAL A 128 -22.35 2.74 -5.81
C VAL A 128 -21.50 3.47 -4.78
N VAL A 129 -20.72 2.71 -4.03
CA VAL A 129 -19.85 3.20 -2.96
C VAL A 129 -18.39 2.93 -3.35
N MET A 130 -17.63 3.99 -3.58
CA MET A 130 -16.19 3.89 -3.80
C MET A 130 -15.44 3.88 -2.47
N VAL A 131 -14.53 2.94 -2.34
CA VAL A 131 -13.81 2.68 -1.10
C VAL A 131 -12.31 2.69 -1.37
N ASP A 132 -11.54 3.32 -0.48
CA ASP A 132 -10.09 3.35 -0.51
C ASP A 132 -9.52 3.92 -1.82
N SER A 133 -10.28 4.79 -2.42
CA SER A 133 -9.95 5.49 -3.66
C SER A 133 -10.88 6.68 -3.84
N GLN A 134 -10.49 7.59 -4.76
CA GLN A 134 -11.30 8.72 -5.15
C GLN A 134 -11.51 8.74 -6.67
N PRO A 135 -12.65 9.28 -7.17
CA PRO A 135 -12.93 9.32 -8.59
C PRO A 135 -11.93 10.23 -9.34
N ASN A 136 -11.81 10.01 -10.65
CA ASN A 136 -10.94 10.77 -11.56
C ASN A 136 -9.44 10.77 -11.22
N THR A 137 -8.98 9.84 -10.38
CA THR A 137 -7.55 9.62 -10.10
C THR A 137 -6.87 8.75 -11.18
N GLY A 138 -7.65 8.18 -12.11
CA GLY A 138 -7.17 7.24 -13.13
C GLY A 138 -6.83 5.85 -12.56
N ARG A 139 -7.34 5.53 -11.39
CA ARG A 139 -7.11 4.27 -10.68
C ARG A 139 -8.32 3.34 -10.64
N HIS A 140 -9.32 3.54 -11.49
CA HIS A 140 -10.50 2.69 -11.63
C HIS A 140 -10.89 2.56 -13.10
N THR A 141 -11.67 1.53 -13.45
CA THR A 141 -12.12 1.24 -14.82
C THR A 141 -13.64 1.13 -14.99
N PHE A 142 -14.45 1.33 -13.93
CA PHE A 142 -15.89 1.33 -14.10
C PHE A 142 -16.35 2.51 -14.97
N PRO A 143 -17.51 2.39 -15.66
CA PRO A 143 -17.96 3.39 -16.62
C PRO A 143 -18.18 4.77 -16.02
N ASP A 144 -17.81 5.85 -16.74
CA ASP A 144 -18.05 7.25 -16.32
C ASP A 144 -19.54 7.59 -16.17
N SER A 145 -20.45 6.76 -16.74
CA SER A 145 -21.89 6.91 -16.60
C SER A 145 -22.43 6.42 -15.26
N VAL A 146 -21.61 5.75 -14.45
CA VAL A 146 -22.00 5.24 -13.13
C VAL A 146 -21.82 6.35 -12.10
N GLU A 147 -22.92 6.79 -11.51
CA GLU A 147 -22.92 7.81 -10.46
C GLU A 147 -22.57 7.21 -9.11
N LEU A 148 -21.62 7.84 -8.40
CA LEU A 148 -21.24 7.44 -7.06
C LEU A 148 -22.23 8.03 -6.04
N TYR A 149 -22.77 7.18 -5.17
CA TYR A 149 -23.46 7.63 -3.97
C TYR A 149 -22.49 8.08 -2.90
N ALA A 150 -21.39 7.34 -2.69
CA ALA A 150 -20.47 7.63 -1.60
C ALA A 150 -19.01 7.39 -1.97
N VAL A 151 -18.12 8.16 -1.32
CA VAL A 151 -16.67 7.92 -1.30
C VAL A 151 -16.20 7.88 0.14
N ILE A 152 -15.54 6.77 0.54
CA ILE A 152 -14.96 6.56 1.86
C ILE A 152 -13.48 6.20 1.65
N ASP A 153 -12.58 7.06 2.12
CA ASP A 153 -11.16 6.97 1.78
C ASP A 153 -10.26 7.61 2.85
N HIS A 154 -8.99 7.26 2.85
CA HIS A 154 -7.98 7.86 3.73
C HIS A 154 -6.87 8.61 2.97
N HIS A 155 -6.86 8.55 1.64
CA HIS A 155 -5.83 9.22 0.84
C HIS A 155 -6.00 10.74 0.84
N ASP A 156 -4.88 11.48 0.84
CA ASP A 156 -4.84 12.94 0.76
C ASP A 156 -4.85 13.47 -0.68
N THR A 157 -4.77 12.57 -1.68
CA THR A 157 -4.79 12.93 -3.10
C THR A 157 -6.22 13.34 -3.48
N PRO A 158 -6.46 14.60 -3.84
CA PRO A 158 -7.80 15.04 -4.17
C PRO A 158 -8.29 14.40 -5.46
N GLY A 159 -9.43 13.70 -5.38
CA GLY A 159 -10.24 13.30 -6.51
C GLY A 159 -11.32 14.36 -6.80
N ASP A 160 -12.08 14.14 -7.85
CA ASP A 160 -13.26 14.95 -8.16
C ASP A 160 -14.46 14.41 -7.37
N LEU A 161 -14.83 15.12 -6.31
CA LEU A 161 -15.94 14.76 -5.42
C LEU A 161 -17.22 15.57 -5.71
N GLU A 162 -17.22 16.37 -6.78
CA GLU A 162 -18.39 17.15 -7.15
C GLU A 162 -19.57 16.22 -7.51
N GLY A 163 -20.72 16.48 -6.93
CA GLY A 163 -21.93 15.67 -7.15
C GLY A 163 -22.02 14.39 -6.31
N VAL A 164 -20.99 13.98 -5.57
CA VAL A 164 -21.03 12.81 -4.68
C VAL A 164 -21.85 13.14 -3.42
N PRO A 165 -23.01 12.48 -3.17
CA PRO A 165 -23.90 12.83 -2.05
C PRO A 165 -23.27 12.63 -0.67
N PHE A 166 -22.40 11.62 -0.52
CA PHE A 166 -21.75 11.32 0.74
C PHE A 166 -20.23 11.15 0.56
N THR A 167 -19.46 11.90 1.34
CA THR A 167 -17.99 11.77 1.35
C THR A 167 -17.46 11.68 2.78
N ASP A 168 -16.56 10.75 3.05
CA ASP A 168 -15.80 10.68 4.29
C ASP A 168 -14.33 10.38 4.02
N ILE A 169 -13.56 11.45 3.80
CA ILE A 169 -12.13 11.36 3.51
C ILE A 169 -11.34 11.67 4.80
N ARG A 170 -10.51 10.74 5.23
CA ARG A 170 -9.76 10.78 6.50
C ARG A 170 -8.26 10.70 6.30
N ALA A 171 -7.68 11.71 5.66
CA ALA A 171 -6.23 11.77 5.38
C ALA A 171 -5.32 11.67 6.64
N SER A 172 -5.89 11.81 7.84
CA SER A 172 -5.15 11.62 9.09
C SER A 172 -5.13 10.16 9.59
N HIS A 173 -5.89 9.28 8.95
CA HIS A 173 -5.92 7.84 9.29
C HIS A 173 -4.94 7.08 8.40
N GLY A 174 -4.38 6.00 8.92
CA GLY A 174 -3.46 5.15 8.19
C GLY A 174 -4.16 4.17 7.25
N ALA A 175 -5.47 3.93 7.44
CA ALA A 175 -6.24 2.97 6.64
C ALA A 175 -7.72 3.34 6.55
N THR A 176 -8.37 2.99 5.44
CA THR A 176 -9.82 3.06 5.25
C THR A 176 -10.55 2.06 6.15
N CYS A 177 -9.97 0.88 6.38
CA CYS A 177 -10.47 -0.11 7.36
C CYS A 177 -10.67 0.48 8.76
N THR A 178 -9.90 1.48 9.15
CA THR A 178 -10.08 2.22 10.42
C THR A 178 -11.41 2.97 10.44
N VAL A 179 -11.74 3.66 9.33
CA VAL A 179 -13.03 4.37 9.19
C VAL A 179 -14.20 3.40 9.24
N VAL A 180 -14.08 2.27 8.54
CA VAL A 180 -15.11 1.22 8.50
C VAL A 180 -15.30 0.57 9.87
N THR A 181 -14.22 0.28 10.59
CA THR A 181 -14.27 -0.23 11.97
C THR A 181 -15.03 0.73 12.89
N LYS A 182 -14.79 2.04 12.76
CA LYS A 182 -15.52 3.06 13.49
C LYS A 182 -17.02 3.02 13.15
N TYR A 183 -17.41 2.87 11.90
CA TYR A 183 -18.81 2.78 11.47
C TYR A 183 -19.52 1.56 12.09
N LEU A 184 -18.90 0.39 12.04
CA LEU A 184 -19.43 -0.83 12.65
C LEU A 184 -19.66 -0.66 14.14
N ARG A 185 -18.70 -0.05 14.86
CA ARG A 185 -18.83 0.26 16.29
C ARG A 185 -19.91 1.29 16.59
N GLU A 186 -19.99 2.37 15.82
CA GLU A 186 -21.02 3.42 15.95
C GLU A 186 -22.43 2.86 15.78
N GLN A 187 -22.57 1.86 14.91
CA GLN A 187 -23.84 1.21 14.63
C GLN A 187 -24.15 0.00 15.50
N ASP A 188 -23.26 -0.30 16.45
CA ASP A 188 -23.41 -1.46 17.36
C ASP A 188 -23.67 -2.77 16.59
N VAL A 189 -22.93 -2.97 15.51
CA VAL A 189 -23.00 -4.18 14.69
C VAL A 189 -21.99 -5.19 15.17
N THR A 190 -22.45 -6.42 15.41
CA THR A 190 -21.56 -7.55 15.75
C THR A 190 -20.66 -7.84 14.57
N ILE A 191 -19.34 -7.85 14.78
CA ILE A 191 -18.34 -8.10 13.74
C ILE A 191 -17.97 -9.59 13.76
N PRO A 192 -18.31 -10.37 12.70
CA PRO A 192 -17.89 -11.76 12.60
C PRO A 192 -16.37 -11.88 12.46
N GLU A 193 -15.81 -13.00 12.89
CA GLU A 193 -14.37 -13.28 12.83
C GLU A 193 -13.77 -13.03 11.44
N LYS A 194 -14.41 -13.48 10.37
CA LYS A 194 -14.00 -13.23 8.98
C LYS A 194 -13.84 -11.73 8.67
N VAL A 195 -14.82 -10.92 9.05
CA VAL A 195 -14.83 -9.47 8.82
C VAL A 195 -13.76 -8.79 9.69
N ALA A 196 -13.66 -9.19 10.98
CA ALA A 196 -12.64 -8.68 11.88
C ALA A 196 -11.22 -9.00 11.38
N THR A 197 -11.01 -10.20 10.86
CA THR A 197 -9.73 -10.65 10.28
C THR A 197 -9.35 -9.82 9.05
N ALA A 198 -10.31 -9.58 8.15
CA ALA A 198 -10.09 -8.77 6.96
C ALA A 198 -9.75 -7.31 7.31
N LEU A 199 -10.53 -6.69 8.21
CA LEU A 199 -10.31 -5.31 8.66
C LEU A 199 -8.97 -5.16 9.40
N LEU A 200 -8.66 -6.09 10.32
CA LEU A 200 -7.40 -6.07 11.06
C LEU A 200 -6.21 -6.17 10.12
N TYR A 201 -6.25 -7.11 9.17
CA TYR A 201 -5.17 -7.29 8.21
C TYR A 201 -5.02 -6.07 7.27
N GLY A 202 -6.13 -5.48 6.81
CA GLY A 202 -6.11 -4.25 6.01
C GLY A 202 -5.40 -3.10 6.74
N ILE A 203 -5.76 -2.85 8.01
CA ILE A 203 -5.09 -1.82 8.83
C ILE A 203 -3.60 -2.15 9.00
N GLU A 204 -3.24 -3.41 9.32
CA GLU A 204 -1.85 -3.80 9.55
C GLU A 204 -0.98 -3.59 8.31
N THR A 205 -1.48 -3.90 7.10
CA THR A 205 -0.69 -3.78 5.86
C THR A 205 -0.31 -2.34 5.55
N GLU A 206 -1.20 -1.39 5.80
CA GLU A 206 -0.92 0.04 5.61
C GLU A 206 0.10 0.59 6.62
N MET A 207 0.18 0.01 7.81
CA MET A 207 1.03 0.50 8.90
C MET A 207 2.37 -0.24 9.04
N THR A 208 2.71 -1.15 8.14
CA THR A 208 3.99 -1.91 8.20
C THR A 208 5.21 -1.11 7.76
N GLY A 209 5.04 0.07 7.19
CA GLY A 209 6.13 0.93 6.73
C GLY A 209 6.98 1.51 7.86
N TYR A 210 8.18 2.00 7.53
CA TYR A 210 9.01 2.79 8.44
C TYR A 210 9.35 4.16 7.80
N PRO A 211 9.14 5.27 8.55
CA PRO A 211 8.36 5.34 9.79
C PRO A 211 6.92 4.90 9.60
N ARG A 212 6.29 4.49 10.70
CA ARG A 212 4.89 4.04 10.72
C ARG A 212 3.96 5.22 10.47
N GLU A 213 3.15 5.13 9.44
CA GLU A 213 2.10 6.11 9.14
C GLU A 213 0.79 5.64 9.78
N ALA A 214 0.52 6.07 11.02
CA ALA A 214 -0.66 5.67 11.77
C ALA A 214 -1.12 6.79 12.71
N SER A 215 -2.41 6.86 12.95
CA SER A 215 -3.04 7.71 13.94
C SER A 215 -3.46 6.92 15.19
N GLN A 216 -3.87 7.63 16.24
CA GLN A 216 -4.46 6.99 17.41
C GLN A 216 -5.73 6.19 17.06
N ALA A 217 -6.49 6.64 16.05
CA ALA A 217 -7.70 5.94 15.61
C ALA A 217 -7.37 4.56 15.00
N ASP A 218 -6.23 4.44 14.31
CA ASP A 218 -5.77 3.15 13.77
C ASP A 218 -5.37 2.21 14.91
N ASP A 219 -4.65 2.71 15.91
CA ASP A 219 -4.30 1.93 17.09
C ASP A 219 -5.54 1.45 17.86
N ASP A 220 -6.53 2.33 18.03
CA ASP A 220 -7.80 2.00 18.71
C ASP A 220 -8.60 0.95 17.91
N ALA A 221 -8.59 1.03 16.57
CA ALA A 221 -9.22 0.05 15.70
C ALA A 221 -8.54 -1.31 15.78
N LEU A 222 -7.20 -1.34 15.74
CA LEU A 222 -6.42 -2.57 15.92
C LEU A 222 -6.70 -3.26 17.25
N LEU A 223 -6.64 -2.51 18.34
CA LEU A 223 -6.92 -3.03 19.70
C LEU A 223 -8.33 -3.60 19.80
N TYR A 224 -9.31 -2.98 19.16
CA TYR A 224 -10.68 -3.45 19.14
C TYR A 224 -10.86 -4.73 18.31
N LEU A 225 -10.26 -4.80 17.11
CA LEU A 225 -10.41 -5.93 16.19
C LEU A 225 -9.59 -7.14 16.61
N TYR A 226 -8.43 -6.93 17.25
CA TYR A 226 -7.49 -8.01 17.59
C TYR A 226 -8.11 -9.20 18.32
N PRO A 227 -8.94 -9.04 19.38
CA PRO A 227 -9.57 -10.18 20.05
C PRO A 227 -10.65 -10.88 19.18
N LEU A 228 -11.19 -10.21 18.18
CA LEU A 228 -12.26 -10.72 17.32
C LEU A 228 -11.73 -11.47 16.08
N ALA A 229 -10.51 -11.14 15.65
CA ALA A 229 -9.91 -11.67 14.42
C ALA A 229 -9.25 -13.04 14.64
N ASP A 230 -9.17 -13.85 13.57
CA ASP A 230 -8.38 -15.07 13.53
C ASP A 230 -6.92 -14.77 13.15
N LYS A 231 -6.02 -14.91 14.13
CA LYS A 231 -4.60 -14.64 13.98
C LYS A 231 -3.86 -15.70 13.16
N ASP A 232 -4.35 -16.94 13.17
CA ASP A 232 -3.77 -18.02 12.36
C ASP A 232 -4.08 -17.78 10.89
N THR A 233 -5.29 -17.35 10.56
CA THR A 233 -5.66 -16.90 9.20
C THR A 233 -4.81 -15.71 8.74
N ILE A 234 -4.59 -14.70 9.60
CA ILE A 234 -3.69 -13.58 9.28
C ILE A 234 -2.28 -14.08 9.01
N ALA A 235 -1.76 -14.97 9.85
CA ALA A 235 -0.43 -15.54 9.65
C ALA A 235 -0.34 -16.34 8.33
N GLN A 236 -1.39 -17.08 7.95
CA GLN A 236 -1.47 -17.80 6.69
C GLN A 236 -1.45 -16.85 5.49
N ILE A 237 -2.22 -15.77 5.53
CA ILE A 237 -2.24 -14.74 4.48
C ILE A 237 -0.86 -14.09 4.34
N ARG A 238 -0.28 -13.65 5.45
CA ARG A 238 1.03 -12.96 5.50
C ARG A 238 2.19 -13.82 5.01
N ASN A 239 2.09 -15.14 5.19
CA ASN A 239 3.09 -16.11 4.74
C ASN A 239 2.62 -16.88 3.49
N ALA A 240 1.85 -16.24 2.63
CA ALA A 240 1.42 -16.83 1.36
C ALA A 240 2.60 -17.37 0.56
N ARG A 241 2.40 -18.52 -0.08
CA ARG A 241 3.45 -19.13 -0.89
C ARG A 241 3.71 -18.31 -2.15
N LEU A 242 4.98 -18.03 -2.39
CA LEU A 242 5.42 -17.29 -3.56
C LEU A 242 5.64 -18.23 -4.75
N PRO A 243 5.24 -17.86 -5.97
CA PRO A 243 5.47 -18.65 -7.16
C PRO A 243 6.97 -18.65 -7.53
N HIS A 244 7.42 -19.64 -8.32
CA HIS A 244 8.79 -19.75 -8.80
C HIS A 244 9.24 -18.47 -9.53
N SER A 245 8.38 -17.89 -10.36
CA SER A 245 8.63 -16.64 -11.08
C SER A 245 8.98 -15.45 -10.18
N HIS A 246 8.48 -15.42 -8.93
CA HIS A 246 8.86 -14.40 -7.96
C HIS A 246 10.36 -14.51 -7.60
N PHE A 247 10.85 -15.72 -7.36
CA PHE A 247 12.26 -15.95 -7.03
C PHE A 247 13.17 -15.67 -8.23
N GLU A 248 12.76 -16.00 -9.45
CA GLU A 248 13.48 -15.67 -10.68
C GLU A 248 13.58 -14.15 -10.88
N CYS A 249 12.47 -13.43 -10.69
CA CYS A 249 12.43 -11.97 -10.76
C CYS A 249 13.35 -11.34 -9.70
N LEU A 250 13.31 -11.83 -8.46
CA LEU A 250 14.18 -11.34 -7.39
C LEU A 250 15.66 -11.60 -7.70
N LEU A 251 15.98 -12.79 -8.22
CA LEU A 251 17.36 -13.12 -8.63
C LEU A 251 17.85 -12.18 -9.74
N GLN A 252 17.05 -11.95 -10.78
CA GLN A 252 17.38 -11.00 -11.85
C GLN A 252 17.59 -9.59 -11.29
N ALA A 253 16.70 -9.14 -10.40
CA ALA A 253 16.82 -7.84 -9.76
C ALA A 253 18.12 -7.71 -8.96
N LEU A 254 18.49 -8.71 -8.15
CA LEU A 254 19.73 -8.72 -7.38
C LEU A 254 20.95 -8.66 -8.30
N GLN A 255 20.98 -9.47 -9.35
CA GLN A 255 22.08 -9.52 -10.31
C GLN A 255 22.16 -8.26 -11.17
N GLY A 256 21.02 -7.66 -11.53
CA GLY A 256 20.90 -6.44 -12.33
C GLY A 256 21.05 -5.14 -11.54
N SER A 257 21.24 -5.21 -10.21
CA SER A 257 21.31 -4.04 -9.34
C SER A 257 22.67 -3.35 -9.35
N PHE A 258 22.62 -2.01 -9.41
CA PHE A 258 23.77 -1.12 -9.24
C PHE A 258 23.51 -0.12 -8.12
N ILE A 259 24.53 0.13 -7.32
CA ILE A 259 24.54 1.09 -6.23
C ILE A 259 25.31 2.32 -6.68
N TYR A 260 24.68 3.49 -6.55
CA TYR A 260 25.23 4.80 -6.86
C TYR A 260 25.12 5.64 -5.59
N ASP A 261 26.21 5.77 -4.82
CA ASP A 261 26.18 6.41 -3.51
C ASP A 261 25.11 5.76 -2.60
N ARG A 262 24.01 6.44 -2.34
CA ARG A 262 22.90 5.98 -1.49
C ARG A 262 21.65 5.55 -2.29
N LEU A 263 21.77 5.37 -3.58
CA LEU A 263 20.71 4.93 -4.49
C LEU A 263 21.03 3.54 -5.04
N ILE A 264 20.10 2.60 -4.91
CA ILE A 264 20.14 1.33 -5.64
C ILE A 264 19.15 1.37 -6.80
N ILE A 265 19.59 0.97 -7.99
CA ILE A 265 18.76 0.83 -9.18
C ILE A 265 18.82 -0.63 -9.63
N SER A 266 17.66 -1.26 -9.75
CA SER A 266 17.49 -2.62 -10.24
C SER A 266 16.73 -2.60 -11.57
N TRP A 267 17.19 -3.40 -12.53
CA TRP A 267 16.48 -3.61 -13.79
C TRP A 267 16.11 -5.08 -13.91
N VAL A 268 14.87 -5.34 -14.31
CA VAL A 268 14.33 -6.68 -14.59
C VAL A 268 13.86 -6.71 -16.03
N ASP A 269 14.28 -7.72 -16.79
CA ASP A 269 13.99 -7.79 -18.23
C ASP A 269 12.51 -8.06 -18.48
N ASP A 270 11.91 -8.98 -17.71
CA ASP A 270 10.51 -9.36 -17.82
C ASP A 270 9.89 -9.53 -16.43
N LEU A 271 8.88 -8.69 -16.14
CA LEU A 271 8.12 -8.79 -14.91
C LEU A 271 6.98 -9.78 -15.10
N PRO A 272 6.87 -10.85 -14.30
CA PRO A 272 5.71 -11.72 -14.32
C PRO A 272 4.40 -10.96 -14.07
N GLN A 273 4.47 -9.91 -13.23
CA GLN A 273 3.36 -9.01 -12.92
C GLN A 273 3.89 -7.61 -12.59
N PRO A 274 3.12 -6.53 -12.85
CA PRO A 274 3.61 -5.16 -12.66
C PRO A 274 3.98 -4.83 -11.20
N GLU A 275 3.29 -5.44 -10.23
CA GLU A 275 3.54 -5.20 -8.79
C GLU A 275 4.89 -5.73 -8.33
N GLN A 276 5.51 -6.65 -9.06
CA GLN A 276 6.81 -7.20 -8.66
C GLN A 276 7.92 -6.14 -8.67
N ALA A 277 7.80 -5.09 -9.48
CA ALA A 277 8.70 -3.95 -9.37
C ALA A 277 8.62 -3.28 -8.00
N ALA A 278 7.41 -3.22 -7.39
CA ALA A 278 7.22 -2.70 -6.05
C ALA A 278 7.75 -3.66 -4.97
N GLU A 279 7.52 -4.95 -5.12
CA GLU A 279 8.04 -5.97 -4.19
C GLU A 279 9.58 -5.98 -4.16
N VAL A 280 10.22 -5.84 -5.32
CA VAL A 280 11.68 -5.72 -5.42
C VAL A 280 12.18 -4.50 -4.65
N VAL A 281 11.60 -3.32 -4.83
CA VAL A 281 12.08 -2.12 -4.12
C VAL A 281 11.78 -2.15 -2.63
N ASP A 282 10.68 -2.79 -2.21
CA ASP A 282 10.37 -3.01 -0.79
C ASP A 282 11.43 -3.89 -0.11
N PHE A 283 12.03 -4.81 -0.86
CA PHE A 283 13.17 -5.60 -0.39
C PHE A 283 14.48 -4.80 -0.43
N MET A 284 14.78 -4.11 -1.56
CA MET A 284 16.04 -3.42 -1.77
C MET A 284 16.25 -2.21 -0.86
N ILE A 285 15.19 -1.47 -0.48
CA ILE A 285 15.29 -0.33 0.42
C ILE A 285 15.78 -0.70 1.82
N ARG A 286 15.73 -1.98 2.17
CA ARG A 286 16.22 -2.51 3.45
C ARG A 286 17.72 -2.71 3.49
N PHE A 287 18.42 -2.51 2.36
CA PHE A 287 19.87 -2.55 2.34
C PHE A 287 20.47 -1.37 3.11
N GLU A 288 21.31 -1.65 4.11
CA GLU A 288 21.82 -0.68 5.09
C GLU A 288 22.52 0.57 4.51
N LYS A 289 23.00 0.48 3.27
CA LYS A 289 23.81 1.52 2.63
C LYS A 289 23.00 2.46 1.71
N VAL A 290 21.70 2.24 1.55
CA VAL A 290 20.89 3.03 0.63
C VAL A 290 19.79 3.81 1.34
N ASP A 291 19.47 5.00 0.80
CA ASP A 291 18.32 5.81 1.18
C ASP A 291 17.23 5.75 0.12
N TRP A 292 17.56 5.24 -1.08
CA TRP A 292 16.67 5.16 -2.21
C TRP A 292 16.80 3.82 -2.93
N ALA A 293 15.67 3.24 -3.29
CA ALA A 293 15.59 2.06 -4.14
C ALA A 293 14.65 2.33 -5.32
N VAL A 294 15.12 1.98 -6.50
CA VAL A 294 14.37 2.08 -7.77
C VAL A 294 14.42 0.73 -8.47
N CYS A 295 13.28 0.21 -8.88
CA CYS A 295 13.19 -0.92 -9.78
C CYS A 295 12.43 -0.51 -11.05
N GLY A 296 12.98 -0.89 -12.19
CA GLY A 296 12.30 -0.83 -13.46
C GLY A 296 12.26 -2.21 -14.09
N GLY A 297 11.10 -2.59 -14.65
CA GLY A 297 10.97 -3.86 -15.35
C GLY A 297 9.92 -3.81 -16.45
N VAL A 298 10.08 -4.64 -17.45
CA VAL A 298 9.16 -4.71 -18.58
C VAL A 298 7.98 -5.61 -18.23
N TYR A 299 6.78 -5.12 -18.43
CA TYR A 299 5.56 -5.91 -18.38
C TYR A 299 4.77 -5.66 -19.66
N LYS A 300 4.65 -6.67 -20.50
CA LYS A 300 4.03 -6.55 -21.85
C LYS A 300 4.70 -5.44 -22.68
N ASP A 301 3.94 -4.40 -23.05
CA ASP A 301 4.40 -3.24 -23.82
C ASP A 301 4.74 -2.02 -22.95
N GLN A 302 4.93 -2.21 -21.65
CA GLN A 302 5.19 -1.14 -20.69
C GLN A 302 6.46 -1.39 -19.87
N LEU A 303 7.21 -0.33 -19.62
CA LEU A 303 8.23 -0.30 -18.58
C LEU A 303 7.56 0.21 -17.28
N ILE A 304 7.46 -0.66 -16.31
CA ILE A 304 6.92 -0.36 -14.98
C ILE A 304 8.07 0.13 -14.09
N LEU A 305 7.83 1.19 -13.34
CA LEU A 305 8.79 1.79 -12.41
C LEU A 305 8.22 1.83 -11.01
N SER A 306 9.04 1.47 -10.04
CA SER A 306 8.70 1.62 -8.62
C SER A 306 9.86 2.24 -7.85
N VAL A 307 9.54 3.11 -6.89
CA VAL A 307 10.52 3.85 -6.08
C VAL A 307 10.13 3.78 -4.60
N ARG A 308 11.15 3.62 -3.76
CA ARG A 308 11.04 3.77 -2.31
C ARG A 308 12.15 4.68 -1.80
N ALA A 309 11.81 5.46 -0.78
CA ALA A 309 12.76 6.29 -0.05
C ALA A 309 12.67 6.02 1.45
N ALA A 310 13.82 5.95 2.13
CA ALA A 310 13.90 5.72 3.56
C ALA A 310 13.59 6.97 4.39
N LYS A 311 13.82 8.17 3.83
CA LYS A 311 13.66 9.44 4.52
C LYS A 311 12.23 9.98 4.37
N GLU A 312 11.73 10.62 5.43
CA GLU A 312 10.58 11.51 5.34
C GLU A 312 10.93 12.69 4.43
N GLU A 313 9.94 13.34 3.85
CA GLU A 313 10.13 14.49 2.94
C GLU A 313 11.02 14.21 1.70
N ALA A 314 11.15 12.92 1.33
CA ALA A 314 11.97 12.53 0.18
C ALA A 314 11.38 12.98 -1.17
N ARG A 315 10.07 13.27 -1.21
CA ARG A 315 9.32 13.68 -2.40
C ARG A 315 9.48 12.72 -3.58
N ALA A 316 9.40 11.41 -3.29
CA ALA A 316 9.62 10.36 -4.29
C ALA A 316 8.70 10.52 -5.50
N GLY A 317 7.42 10.90 -5.29
CA GLY A 317 6.46 11.16 -6.36
C GLY A 317 6.87 12.31 -7.26
N GLU A 318 7.40 13.41 -6.72
CA GLU A 318 7.88 14.54 -7.51
C GLU A 318 9.13 14.17 -8.32
N ILE A 319 10.08 13.50 -7.67
CA ILE A 319 11.30 13.04 -8.35
C ILE A 319 10.96 12.09 -9.49
N LEU A 320 10.07 11.12 -9.27
CA LEU A 320 9.71 10.19 -10.33
C LEU A 320 8.95 10.87 -11.46
N ARG A 321 8.04 11.82 -11.18
CA ARG A 321 7.39 12.65 -12.22
C ARG A 321 8.41 13.41 -13.04
N GLN A 322 9.42 14.02 -12.42
CA GLN A 322 10.50 14.73 -13.12
C GLN A 322 11.33 13.78 -13.98
N VAL A 323 11.66 12.59 -13.49
CA VAL A 323 12.47 11.58 -14.18
C VAL A 323 11.74 11.02 -15.39
N VAL A 324 10.49 10.61 -15.21
CA VAL A 324 9.66 10.08 -16.30
C VAL A 324 9.31 11.18 -17.30
N GLY A 325 8.90 12.35 -16.83
CA GLY A 325 8.60 13.52 -17.67
C GLY A 325 7.55 13.18 -18.74
N ARG A 326 7.88 13.46 -20.00
CA ARG A 326 6.98 13.22 -21.14
C ARG A 326 7.01 11.78 -21.67
N LEU A 327 7.82 10.90 -21.11
CA LEU A 327 7.93 9.51 -21.57
C LEU A 327 6.74 8.66 -21.13
N GLY A 328 6.07 9.02 -20.04
CA GLY A 328 4.98 8.23 -19.47
C GLY A 328 4.26 8.93 -18.34
N LYS A 329 3.63 8.14 -17.49
CA LYS A 329 2.90 8.60 -16.31
C LYS A 329 3.67 8.22 -15.05
N ALA A 330 3.66 9.08 -14.03
CA ALA A 330 4.25 8.80 -12.73
C ALA A 330 3.52 9.58 -11.63
N GLY A 331 3.44 8.99 -10.45
CA GLY A 331 2.81 9.56 -9.28
C GLY A 331 3.31 8.91 -8.00
N GLY A 332 2.81 9.37 -6.87
CA GLY A 332 3.15 8.86 -5.55
C GLY A 332 3.32 9.96 -4.53
N HIS A 333 3.63 9.55 -3.32
CA HIS A 333 3.81 10.36 -2.13
C HIS A 333 5.29 10.58 -1.82
N ASP A 334 5.58 11.04 -0.61
CA ASP A 334 6.94 11.39 -0.20
C ASP A 334 7.92 10.22 -0.27
N ARG A 335 7.49 9.02 0.08
CA ARG A 335 8.38 7.85 0.20
C ARG A 335 8.10 6.72 -0.78
N ARG A 336 6.92 6.71 -1.41
CA ARG A 336 6.49 5.67 -2.34
C ARG A 336 6.05 6.32 -3.66
N ALA A 337 6.60 5.85 -4.76
CA ALA A 337 6.18 6.32 -6.08
C ALA A 337 6.17 5.17 -7.09
N GLY A 338 5.28 5.30 -8.07
CA GLY A 338 5.16 4.38 -9.19
C GLY A 338 5.02 5.12 -10.51
N GLY A 339 5.36 4.47 -11.59
CA GLY A 339 5.20 5.04 -12.92
C GLY A 339 5.19 3.96 -14.00
N SER A 340 4.71 4.34 -15.18
CA SER A 340 4.73 3.50 -16.37
C SER A 340 5.08 4.28 -17.61
N ILE A 341 5.83 3.64 -18.51
CA ILE A 341 6.22 4.20 -19.79
C ILE A 341 5.81 3.18 -20.86
N ARG A 342 4.96 3.58 -21.81
CA ARG A 342 4.61 2.74 -22.93
C ARG A 342 5.81 2.62 -23.86
N LEU A 343 6.20 1.40 -24.18
CA LEU A 343 7.34 1.11 -25.04
C LEU A 343 6.89 1.10 -26.51
N ALA A 344 7.60 1.84 -27.37
CA ALA A 344 7.39 1.76 -28.80
C ALA A 344 7.95 0.44 -29.39
N SER A 345 8.91 -0.17 -28.69
CA SER A 345 9.51 -1.45 -29.04
C SER A 345 10.01 -2.14 -27.77
N THR A 346 9.83 -3.44 -27.68
CA THR A 346 10.38 -4.30 -26.63
C THR A 346 11.73 -4.92 -26.99
N ALA A 347 12.36 -4.45 -28.09
CA ALA A 347 13.71 -4.89 -28.45
C ALA A 347 14.71 -4.51 -27.33
N PRO A 348 15.67 -5.38 -26.99
CA PRO A 348 16.62 -5.14 -25.90
C PRO A 348 17.36 -3.79 -25.99
N SER A 349 17.76 -3.38 -27.21
CA SER A 349 18.43 -2.10 -27.42
C SER A 349 17.55 -0.88 -27.11
N ALA A 350 16.24 -0.94 -27.43
CA ALA A 350 15.31 0.14 -27.12
C ALA A 350 15.04 0.23 -25.60
N ILE A 351 14.96 -0.90 -24.92
CA ILE A 351 14.82 -0.97 -23.47
C ILE A 351 16.07 -0.38 -22.80
N GLU A 352 17.27 -0.77 -23.23
CA GLU A 352 18.54 -0.28 -22.69
C GLU A 352 18.70 1.24 -22.86
N GLU A 353 18.25 1.80 -23.97
CA GLU A 353 18.27 3.24 -24.24
C GLU A 353 17.38 3.99 -23.22
N ILE A 354 16.16 3.50 -22.99
CA ILE A 354 15.23 4.07 -22.00
C ILE A 354 15.80 3.94 -20.59
N GLN A 355 16.29 2.76 -20.20
CA GLN A 355 16.91 2.52 -18.90
C GLN A 355 18.11 3.45 -18.67
N THR A 356 18.95 3.62 -19.68
CA THR A 356 20.09 4.56 -19.62
C THR A 356 19.64 6.01 -19.46
N THR A 357 18.57 6.41 -20.15
CA THR A 357 18.00 7.75 -20.04
C THR A 357 17.42 7.98 -18.64
N LEU A 358 16.65 7.04 -18.12
CA LEU A 358 16.07 7.12 -16.76
C LEU A 358 17.14 7.13 -15.69
N ARG A 359 18.16 6.28 -15.79
CA ARG A 359 19.31 6.28 -14.87
C ARG A 359 19.98 7.65 -14.82
N LYS A 360 20.31 8.25 -15.99
CA LYS A 360 20.93 9.58 -16.04
C LYS A 360 20.05 10.65 -15.40
N ARG A 361 18.73 10.60 -15.62
CA ARG A 361 17.78 11.54 -15.03
C ARG A 361 17.65 11.34 -13.51
N LEU A 362 17.63 10.09 -13.03
CA LEU A 362 17.61 9.76 -11.60
C LEU A 362 18.86 10.32 -10.89
N LEU A 363 20.04 10.02 -11.39
CA LEU A 363 21.30 10.50 -10.81
C LEU A 363 21.33 12.04 -10.75
N LYS A 364 20.88 12.71 -11.82
CA LYS A 364 20.80 14.18 -11.88
C LYS A 364 19.79 14.73 -10.89
N ALA A 365 18.57 14.16 -10.81
CA ALA A 365 17.51 14.62 -9.91
C ALA A 365 17.90 14.46 -8.44
N MET A 366 18.65 13.41 -8.13
CA MET A 366 19.13 13.10 -6.77
C MET A 366 20.50 13.72 -6.46
N LYS A 367 21.09 14.48 -7.41
CA LYS A 367 22.40 15.13 -7.28
C LYS A 367 23.52 14.14 -6.94
N ILE A 368 23.51 12.96 -7.55
CA ILE A 368 24.51 11.91 -7.39
C ILE A 368 25.58 12.10 -8.48
N GLU A 369 26.83 12.27 -8.08
CA GLU A 369 27.97 12.47 -8.99
C GLU A 369 28.56 11.16 -9.50
N ASP A 370 28.43 10.07 -8.73
CA ASP A 370 28.86 8.74 -9.17
C ASP A 370 27.98 8.26 -10.34
N THR A 371 28.58 8.18 -11.53
CA THR A 371 27.91 7.71 -12.75
C THR A 371 28.26 6.28 -13.12
N ARG A 372 29.27 5.69 -12.46
CA ARG A 372 29.73 4.31 -12.73
C ARG A 372 28.91 3.31 -11.96
N GLY A 373 28.67 3.59 -10.68
CA GLY A 373 28.02 2.69 -9.75
C GLY A 373 28.83 1.42 -9.47
N GLN A 374 28.44 0.73 -8.44
CA GLN A 374 28.97 -0.56 -8.05
C GLN A 374 27.88 -1.61 -8.14
N ARG A 375 28.17 -2.77 -8.73
CA ARG A 375 27.21 -3.89 -8.71
C ARG A 375 26.96 -4.36 -7.28
N LEU A 376 25.67 -4.63 -6.96
CA LEU A 376 25.28 -5.23 -5.68
C LEU A 376 25.91 -6.61 -5.54
N VAL A 377 25.83 -7.45 -6.58
CA VAL A 377 26.46 -8.78 -6.62
C VAL A 377 27.66 -8.71 -7.57
N PRO A 378 28.89 -8.92 -7.09
CA PRO A 378 30.09 -8.87 -7.94
C PRO A 378 30.08 -9.95 -9.03
N LEU A 379 30.47 -9.59 -10.22
CA LEU A 379 30.48 -10.51 -11.40
C LEU A 379 31.33 -11.76 -11.14
N ARG A 380 32.37 -11.66 -10.33
CA ARG A 380 33.30 -12.74 -9.97
C ARG A 380 32.60 -13.86 -9.19
N GLU A 381 31.67 -13.52 -8.32
CA GLU A 381 30.86 -14.49 -7.55
C GLU A 381 29.82 -15.18 -8.42
N MET A 382 29.24 -14.47 -9.40
CA MET A 382 28.33 -15.08 -10.38
C MET A 382 29.00 -16.14 -11.24
N LEU A 383 30.26 -15.89 -11.69
CA LEU A 383 31.02 -16.83 -12.53
C LEU A 383 31.50 -18.06 -11.77
N GLN A 384 31.82 -17.93 -10.47
CA GLN A 384 32.22 -19.05 -9.63
C GLN A 384 31.04 -20.03 -9.39
N ASN A 385 29.82 -19.52 -9.26
CA ASN A 385 28.63 -20.33 -9.07
C ASN A 385 28.14 -21.04 -10.36
N LEU A 386 28.62 -20.63 -11.53
CA LEU A 386 28.31 -21.29 -12.81
C LEU A 386 29.30 -22.44 -13.12
N GLN A 387 30.41 -22.53 -12.39
CA GLN A 387 31.44 -23.56 -12.58
C GLN A 387 31.42 -24.68 -11.51
N SER A 388 30.54 -24.53 -10.52
CA SER A 388 30.22 -25.53 -9.49
C SER A 388 28.94 -26.29 -9.82
#